data_6d69d9e23402fc87c17d7dde346c69d7
#
_entry.id   6d69d9e23402fc87c17d7dde346c69d7
#
_cell.length_a   1.000
_cell.length_b   1.000
_cell.length_c   1.000
_cell.angle_alpha   90.00
_cell.angle_beta   90.00
_cell.angle_gamma   90.00
#
_symmetry.space_group_name_H-M   'P 1'
#
loop_
_entity.id
_entity.type
_entity.pdbx_description
1 polymer ?
#
loop_
_entity_poly.entity_id
_entity_poly.type
_entity_poly.pdbx_seq_one_letter_code
_entity_poly.pdbx_strand_id
1 'polypeptide(L)'
;PKPLRRFQWGPVWRNEKPGPGRYRQFLQIDADTVGAGNMAADAEICMMAADCMAALGIETGDYVVRINNRKIMDGLLEAIGLDAASDDYESQRLTILRAMDKFDRLGIDGVRALLGDGRKDESGDYTKGAGLDASQIEKVAAMVSIDAGARPKAITDMEALVGHTQAGEDGVRELREMDALFDALGYGADRLCVDPSIVRGLGYYTGPVYEIELTFDAEDENGEMARFGSVGGGGRYDDLVKRFKGIEVPATGISIGVSRLAAALTMLGKADTA
;
A
#
# COMPACT_ATOMS: atom_id res chain seq x y z
N PRO A 1 -20.15 -7.67 -21.11
CA PRO A 1 -20.68 -6.51 -20.36
C PRO A 1 -19.56 -5.87 -19.53
N LYS A 2 -19.60 -4.55 -19.39
CA LYS A 2 -18.73 -3.82 -18.46
C LYS A 2 -19.58 -3.31 -17.28
N PRO A 3 -19.05 -3.27 -16.06
CA PRO A 3 -17.74 -3.78 -15.64
C PRO A 3 -17.67 -5.31 -15.68
N LEU A 4 -16.48 -5.86 -15.94
CA LEU A 4 -16.19 -7.26 -15.77
C LEU A 4 -15.57 -7.45 -14.37
N ARG A 5 -16.20 -8.29 -13.56
CA ARG A 5 -15.66 -8.74 -12.27
C ARG A 5 -15.16 -10.16 -12.42
N ARG A 6 -13.98 -10.42 -11.95
CA ARG A 6 -13.37 -11.74 -11.99
C ARG A 6 -12.61 -12.04 -10.71
N PHE A 7 -12.48 -13.29 -10.38
CA PHE A 7 -11.47 -13.77 -9.46
C PHE A 7 -10.77 -14.99 -10.06
N GLN A 8 -9.55 -15.23 -9.61
CA GLN A 8 -8.82 -16.46 -9.91
C GLN A 8 -7.96 -16.82 -8.72
N TRP A 9 -7.62 -18.09 -8.61
CA TRP A 9 -6.66 -18.58 -7.64
C TRP A 9 -5.73 -19.60 -8.30
N GLY A 10 -4.51 -19.67 -7.77
CA GLY A 10 -3.52 -20.60 -8.32
C GLY A 10 -2.13 -20.35 -7.76
N PRO A 11 -1.14 -21.17 -8.15
CA PRO A 11 0.24 -20.99 -7.77
C PRO A 11 0.85 -19.78 -8.49
N VAL A 12 1.64 -19.02 -7.75
CA VAL A 12 2.48 -17.93 -8.26
C VAL A 12 3.91 -18.12 -7.78
N TRP A 13 4.87 -17.54 -8.52
CA TRP A 13 6.29 -17.68 -8.25
C TRP A 13 6.93 -16.32 -8.10
N ARG A 14 7.73 -16.14 -7.03
CA ARG A 14 8.53 -14.93 -6.79
C ARG A 14 9.94 -15.31 -6.35
N ASN A 15 10.93 -14.59 -6.84
CA ASN A 15 12.32 -14.79 -6.41
C ASN A 15 12.59 -14.00 -5.13
N GLU A 16 11.90 -14.37 -4.05
CA GLU A 16 12.04 -13.76 -2.73
C GLU A 16 12.93 -14.63 -1.81
N LYS A 17 13.53 -13.98 -0.80
CA LYS A 17 14.19 -14.70 0.28
C LYS A 17 13.12 -15.40 1.11
N PRO A 18 13.21 -16.74 1.33
CA PRO A 18 12.27 -17.45 2.18
C PRO A 18 12.25 -16.93 3.62
N GLY A 19 11.10 -17.03 4.26
CA GLY A 19 10.89 -16.63 5.67
C GLY A 19 9.52 -17.10 6.15
N PRO A 20 9.11 -16.76 7.39
CA PRO A 20 7.81 -17.16 7.91
C PRO A 20 6.66 -16.78 6.97
N GLY A 21 5.91 -17.79 6.50
CA GLY A 21 4.83 -17.62 5.52
C GLY A 21 5.27 -17.06 4.14
N ARG A 22 6.58 -17.01 3.85
CA ARG A 22 7.13 -16.54 2.56
C ARG A 22 7.81 -17.69 1.84
N TYR A 23 7.24 -18.03 0.69
CA TYR A 23 7.71 -19.12 -0.17
C TYR A 23 8.00 -18.59 -1.57
N ARG A 24 8.89 -19.22 -2.32
CA ARG A 24 9.16 -18.90 -3.73
C ARG A 24 8.02 -19.32 -4.65
N GLN A 25 7.30 -20.39 -4.31
CA GLN A 25 6.03 -20.80 -4.90
C GLN A 25 4.97 -20.78 -3.81
N PHE A 26 3.86 -20.12 -4.04
CA PHE A 26 2.77 -20.00 -3.08
C PHE A 26 1.42 -19.85 -3.80
N LEU A 27 0.34 -20.08 -3.07
CA LEU A 27 -1.01 -19.87 -3.58
C LEU A 27 -1.43 -18.41 -3.36
N GLN A 28 -2.04 -17.85 -4.38
CA GLN A 28 -2.59 -16.50 -4.36
C GLN A 28 -4.01 -16.53 -4.93
N ILE A 29 -4.89 -15.69 -4.39
CA ILE A 29 -6.19 -15.37 -4.97
C ILE A 29 -6.17 -13.91 -5.40
N ASP A 30 -6.67 -13.65 -6.60
CA ASP A 30 -6.79 -12.31 -7.17
C ASP A 30 -8.26 -12.02 -7.43
N ALA A 31 -8.70 -10.80 -7.14
CA ALA A 31 -10.04 -10.31 -7.49
C ALA A 31 -9.92 -8.94 -8.15
N ASP A 32 -10.53 -8.80 -9.34
CA ASP A 32 -10.41 -7.62 -10.18
C ASP A 32 -11.77 -7.13 -10.67
N THR A 33 -11.91 -5.81 -10.77
CA THR A 33 -13.00 -5.11 -11.46
C THR A 33 -12.42 -4.33 -12.63
N VAL A 34 -12.81 -4.70 -13.86
CA VAL A 34 -12.28 -4.12 -15.10
C VAL A 34 -13.40 -3.39 -15.85
N GLY A 35 -13.16 -2.13 -16.22
CA GLY A 35 -14.10 -1.29 -16.94
C GLY A 35 -14.96 -0.40 -16.04
N ALA A 36 -14.57 -0.17 -14.78
CA ALA A 36 -15.18 0.78 -13.86
C ALA A 36 -14.17 1.88 -13.49
N GLY A 37 -14.45 3.13 -13.88
CA GLY A 37 -13.58 4.29 -13.65
C GLY A 37 -13.92 5.11 -12.42
N ASN A 38 -14.93 4.73 -11.63
CA ASN A 38 -15.35 5.42 -10.42
C ASN A 38 -14.70 4.82 -9.16
N MET A 39 -14.56 5.61 -8.11
CA MET A 39 -13.95 5.19 -6.85
C MET A 39 -14.79 4.17 -6.08
N ALA A 40 -16.06 3.96 -6.46
CA ALA A 40 -16.88 2.91 -5.87
C ALA A 40 -16.30 1.49 -6.11
N ALA A 41 -15.65 1.27 -7.26
CA ALA A 41 -14.99 0.00 -7.54
C ALA A 41 -13.79 -0.22 -6.61
N ASP A 42 -13.01 0.83 -6.34
CA ASP A 42 -11.85 0.78 -5.44
C ASP A 42 -12.30 0.58 -3.99
N ALA A 43 -13.32 1.32 -3.56
CA ALA A 43 -13.90 1.17 -2.23
C ALA A 43 -14.46 -0.25 -2.02
N GLU A 44 -15.14 -0.82 -3.02
CA GLU A 44 -15.65 -2.19 -2.96
C GLU A 44 -14.54 -3.23 -2.78
N ILE A 45 -13.41 -3.08 -3.50
CA ILE A 45 -12.24 -3.97 -3.34
C ILE A 45 -11.69 -3.90 -1.91
N CYS A 46 -11.58 -2.69 -1.32
CA CYS A 46 -11.12 -2.51 0.06
C CYS A 46 -12.09 -3.15 1.08
N MET A 47 -13.39 -2.92 0.93
CA MET A 47 -14.42 -3.50 1.79
C MET A 47 -14.45 -5.03 1.67
N MET A 48 -14.38 -5.58 0.46
CA MET A 48 -14.29 -7.02 0.22
C MET A 48 -13.05 -7.61 0.90
N ALA A 49 -11.89 -6.93 0.86
CA ALA A 49 -10.69 -7.37 1.55
C ALA A 49 -10.90 -7.48 3.07
N ALA A 50 -11.53 -6.48 3.67
CA ALA A 50 -11.87 -6.48 5.09
C ALA A 50 -12.89 -7.58 5.45
N ASP A 51 -13.89 -7.80 4.60
CA ASP A 51 -14.88 -8.86 4.81
C ASP A 51 -14.29 -10.26 4.64
N CYS A 52 -13.32 -10.44 3.75
CA CYS A 52 -12.57 -11.70 3.66
C CYS A 52 -11.82 -12.02 4.96
N MET A 53 -11.18 -11.02 5.59
CA MET A 53 -10.50 -11.22 6.88
C MET A 53 -11.49 -11.62 7.97
N ALA A 54 -12.62 -10.92 8.08
CA ALA A 54 -13.67 -11.23 9.04
C ALA A 54 -14.28 -12.64 8.80
N ALA A 55 -14.53 -13.02 7.55
CA ALA A 55 -15.06 -14.35 7.19
C ALA A 55 -14.10 -15.48 7.54
N LEU A 56 -12.79 -15.22 7.60
CA LEU A 56 -11.75 -16.15 8.04
C LEU A 56 -11.58 -16.18 9.57
N GLY A 57 -12.41 -15.44 10.32
CA GLY A 57 -12.36 -15.40 11.78
C GLY A 57 -11.21 -14.53 12.32
N ILE A 58 -10.60 -13.67 11.52
CA ILE A 58 -9.64 -12.68 11.99
C ILE A 58 -10.44 -11.51 12.53
N GLU A 59 -10.25 -11.19 13.81
CA GLU A 59 -11.04 -10.18 14.50
C GLU A 59 -10.64 -8.76 14.11
N THR A 60 -11.56 -7.80 14.28
CA THR A 60 -11.25 -6.37 14.16
C THR A 60 -10.16 -5.99 15.18
N GLY A 61 -9.10 -5.35 14.72
CA GLY A 61 -7.91 -5.07 15.52
C GLY A 61 -6.73 -6.02 15.24
N ASP A 62 -7.00 -7.23 14.73
CA ASP A 62 -5.97 -8.20 14.31
C ASP A 62 -5.56 -8.00 12.84
N TYR A 63 -6.28 -7.17 12.10
CA TYR A 63 -5.95 -6.77 10.75
C TYR A 63 -6.37 -5.33 10.47
N VAL A 64 -5.78 -4.75 9.45
CA VAL A 64 -6.19 -3.47 8.87
C VAL A 64 -5.96 -3.48 7.36
N VAL A 65 -6.87 -2.86 6.61
CA VAL A 65 -6.65 -2.54 5.20
C VAL A 65 -6.17 -1.09 5.13
N ARG A 66 -4.91 -0.90 4.81
CA ARG A 66 -4.29 0.42 4.64
C ARG A 66 -4.48 0.88 3.21
N ILE A 67 -4.85 2.13 3.03
CA ILE A 67 -5.21 2.75 1.75
C ILE A 67 -4.40 4.01 1.56
N ASN A 68 -3.83 4.17 0.37
CA ASN A 68 -3.22 5.42 -0.08
C ASN A 68 -3.62 5.67 -1.54
N ASN A 69 -3.12 6.74 -2.13
CA ASN A 69 -3.34 7.04 -3.54
C ASN A 69 -2.01 7.43 -4.21
N ARG A 70 -1.74 6.86 -5.37
CA ARG A 70 -0.54 7.14 -6.14
C ARG A 70 -0.39 8.63 -6.46
N LYS A 71 -1.51 9.30 -6.74
CA LYS A 71 -1.55 10.73 -7.06
C LYS A 71 -1.13 11.62 -5.88
N ILE A 72 -1.35 11.17 -4.62
CA ILE A 72 -0.82 11.85 -3.43
C ILE A 72 0.71 11.85 -3.45
N MET A 73 1.32 10.72 -3.81
CA MET A 73 2.78 10.62 -3.90
C MET A 73 3.34 11.47 -5.04
N ASP A 74 2.69 11.46 -6.20
CA ASP A 74 3.10 12.27 -7.33
C ASP A 74 2.93 13.77 -7.00
N GLY A 75 1.84 14.16 -6.31
CA GLY A 75 1.65 15.53 -5.78
C GLY A 75 2.71 15.92 -4.74
N LEU A 76 3.15 14.99 -3.89
CA LEU A 76 4.23 15.25 -2.94
C LEU A 76 5.55 15.54 -3.65
N LEU A 77 5.90 14.76 -4.68
CA LEU A 77 7.10 14.97 -5.47
C LEU A 77 7.08 16.32 -6.20
N GLU A 78 5.91 16.71 -6.72
CA GLU A 78 5.68 18.04 -7.30
C GLU A 78 5.81 19.15 -6.23
N ALA A 79 5.19 18.97 -5.05
CA ALA A 79 5.21 19.95 -3.95
C ALA A 79 6.61 20.17 -3.36
N ILE A 80 7.52 19.19 -3.43
CA ILE A 80 8.93 19.37 -3.06
C ILE A 80 9.79 19.91 -4.20
N GLY A 81 9.19 20.18 -5.38
CA GLY A 81 9.89 20.78 -6.53
C GLY A 81 10.81 19.81 -7.26
N LEU A 82 10.47 18.50 -7.29
CA LEU A 82 11.25 17.55 -8.07
C LEU A 82 11.07 17.84 -9.56
N ASP A 83 12.18 18.02 -10.28
CA ASP A 83 12.16 18.37 -11.71
C ASP A 83 11.84 17.13 -12.58
N ALA A 84 10.61 17.04 -13.05
CA ALA A 84 10.15 15.94 -13.90
C ALA A 84 10.86 15.91 -15.28
N ALA A 85 11.54 16.97 -15.69
CA ALA A 85 12.30 17.01 -16.93
C ALA A 85 13.77 16.58 -16.75
N SER A 86 14.22 16.35 -15.50
CA SER A 86 15.58 15.90 -15.21
C SER A 86 15.79 14.44 -15.64
N ASP A 87 16.95 14.14 -16.21
CA ASP A 87 17.36 12.76 -16.56
C ASP A 87 17.40 11.84 -15.33
N ASP A 88 17.62 12.40 -14.13
CA ASP A 88 17.68 11.66 -12.86
C ASP A 88 16.32 11.53 -12.17
N TYR A 89 15.25 12.12 -12.70
CA TYR A 89 13.92 12.15 -12.05
C TYR A 89 13.43 10.77 -11.58
N GLU A 90 13.39 9.80 -12.47
CA GLU A 90 12.87 8.46 -12.12
C GLU A 90 13.73 7.76 -11.06
N SER A 91 15.05 7.94 -11.10
CA SER A 91 15.96 7.39 -10.11
C SER A 91 15.75 8.03 -8.73
N GLN A 92 15.63 9.35 -8.69
CA GLN A 92 15.41 10.10 -7.46
C GLN A 92 14.03 9.83 -6.88
N ARG A 93 12.99 9.85 -7.72
CA ARG A 93 11.62 9.47 -7.38
C ARG A 93 11.56 8.09 -6.72
N LEU A 94 12.15 7.07 -7.35
CA LEU A 94 12.19 5.71 -6.79
C LEU A 94 12.95 5.65 -5.46
N THR A 95 14.01 6.43 -5.30
CA THR A 95 14.79 6.48 -4.05
C THR A 95 13.96 7.08 -2.91
N ILE A 96 13.24 8.18 -3.17
CA ILE A 96 12.34 8.82 -2.21
C ILE A 96 11.24 7.84 -1.79
N LEU A 97 10.54 7.26 -2.75
CA LEU A 97 9.43 6.34 -2.48
C LEU A 97 9.88 5.08 -1.72
N ARG A 98 11.06 4.54 -2.04
CA ARG A 98 11.67 3.44 -1.27
C ARG A 98 12.10 3.84 0.12
N ALA A 99 12.47 5.10 0.35
CA ALA A 99 12.77 5.60 1.69
C ALA A 99 11.49 5.67 2.53
N MET A 100 10.39 6.18 1.96
CA MET A 100 9.07 6.24 2.60
C MET A 100 8.55 4.83 2.97
N ASP A 101 8.64 3.86 2.06
CA ASP A 101 8.25 2.45 2.26
C ASP A 101 8.99 1.75 3.43
N LYS A 102 10.10 2.33 3.88
CA LYS A 102 10.86 1.81 5.02
C LYS A 102 10.49 2.46 6.36
N PHE A 103 9.49 3.34 6.39
CA PHE A 103 9.12 4.08 7.59
C PHE A 103 8.81 3.17 8.78
N ASP A 104 7.98 2.15 8.60
CA ASP A 104 7.60 1.20 9.66
C ASP A 104 8.81 0.46 10.27
N ARG A 105 9.88 0.24 9.47
CA ARG A 105 11.07 -0.49 9.89
C ARG A 105 12.16 0.41 10.47
N LEU A 106 12.36 1.59 9.89
CA LEU A 106 13.51 2.45 10.19
C LEU A 106 13.16 3.67 11.05
N GLY A 107 11.87 3.93 11.22
CA GLY A 107 11.38 5.15 11.86
C GLY A 107 11.71 6.40 11.05
N ILE A 108 11.32 7.56 11.59
CA ILE A 108 11.46 8.84 10.90
C ILE A 108 12.92 9.24 10.66
N ASP A 109 13.81 8.95 11.59
CA ASP A 109 15.22 9.31 11.47
C ASP A 109 15.93 8.49 10.38
N GLY A 110 15.58 7.20 10.25
CA GLY A 110 16.08 6.37 9.17
C GLY A 110 15.56 6.80 7.79
N VAL A 111 14.31 7.26 7.71
CA VAL A 111 13.74 7.83 6.49
C VAL A 111 14.44 9.15 6.14
N ARG A 112 14.59 10.08 7.09
CA ARG A 112 15.33 11.35 6.87
C ARG A 112 16.74 11.11 6.33
N ALA A 113 17.47 10.15 6.90
CA ALA A 113 18.80 9.82 6.43
C ALA A 113 18.80 9.33 4.97
N LEU A 114 17.84 8.48 4.58
CA LEU A 114 17.70 7.99 3.22
C LEU A 114 17.19 9.05 2.23
N LEU A 115 16.45 10.04 2.69
CA LEU A 115 16.05 11.18 1.87
C LEU A 115 17.20 12.16 1.62
N GLY A 116 18.13 12.32 2.58
CA GLY A 116 19.32 13.15 2.47
C GLY A 116 20.49 12.42 1.82
N ASP A 117 21.62 12.36 2.53
CA ASP A 117 22.88 11.79 2.01
C ASP A 117 22.84 10.25 1.92
N GLY A 118 22.06 9.59 2.77
CA GLY A 118 22.01 8.14 2.90
C GLY A 118 22.41 7.65 4.29
N ARG A 119 22.51 6.31 4.45
CA ARG A 119 22.87 5.70 5.73
C ARG A 119 23.65 4.41 5.56
N LYS A 120 24.42 4.05 6.59
CA LYS A 120 24.94 2.70 6.76
C LYS A 120 23.92 1.84 7.49
N ASP A 121 23.77 0.61 7.08
CA ASP A 121 22.99 -0.39 7.80
C ASP A 121 23.82 -1.07 8.91
N GLU A 122 23.20 -2.03 9.61
CA GLU A 122 23.86 -2.77 10.69
C GLU A 122 25.03 -3.65 10.22
N SER A 123 25.03 -4.04 8.93
CA SER A 123 26.13 -4.79 8.31
C SER A 123 27.29 -3.89 7.90
N GLY A 124 27.11 -2.56 7.94
CA GLY A 124 28.08 -1.56 7.51
C GLY A 124 27.94 -1.17 6.03
N ASP A 125 27.01 -1.77 5.30
CA ASP A 125 26.74 -1.43 3.91
C ASP A 125 26.09 -0.05 3.80
N TYR A 126 26.63 0.76 2.88
CA TYR A 126 26.14 2.12 2.68
C TYR A 126 25.04 2.18 1.58
N THR A 127 23.88 2.68 1.95
CA THR A 127 22.80 3.00 1.02
C THR A 127 22.82 4.50 0.73
N LYS A 128 23.07 4.87 -0.53
CA LYS A 128 23.01 6.26 -0.99
C LYS A 128 21.59 6.82 -0.85
N GLY A 129 21.47 8.04 -0.38
CA GLY A 129 20.20 8.73 -0.24
C GLY A 129 19.73 9.43 -1.51
N ALA A 130 18.57 10.09 -1.40
CA ALA A 130 17.94 10.82 -2.51
C ALA A 130 18.57 12.21 -2.78
N GLY A 131 19.40 12.71 -1.86
CA GLY A 131 20.06 14.03 -2.00
C GLY A 131 19.10 15.21 -1.87
N LEU A 132 18.00 15.07 -1.13
CA LEU A 132 17.07 16.17 -0.88
C LEU A 132 17.66 17.18 0.12
N ASP A 133 17.24 18.43 -0.02
CA ASP A 133 17.53 19.46 0.98
C ASP A 133 16.67 19.33 2.23
N ALA A 134 17.00 20.09 3.28
CA ALA A 134 16.32 20.01 4.57
C ALA A 134 14.80 20.34 4.48
N SER A 135 14.42 21.31 3.62
CA SER A 135 13.01 21.70 3.44
C SER A 135 12.22 20.60 2.74
N GLN A 136 12.80 19.96 1.73
CA GLN A 136 12.21 18.84 1.00
C GLN A 136 12.06 17.62 1.92
N ILE A 137 13.10 17.31 2.72
CA ILE A 137 13.07 16.20 3.70
C ILE A 137 11.94 16.40 4.70
N GLU A 138 11.76 17.60 5.26
CA GLU A 138 10.71 17.84 6.25
C GLU A 138 9.30 17.70 5.66
N LYS A 139 9.06 18.06 4.40
CA LYS A 139 7.76 17.82 3.74
C LYS A 139 7.46 16.33 3.57
N VAL A 140 8.45 15.55 3.12
CA VAL A 140 8.30 14.09 3.00
C VAL A 140 8.13 13.44 4.37
N ALA A 141 8.90 13.88 5.36
CA ALA A 141 8.80 13.41 6.75
C ALA A 141 7.42 13.72 7.35
N ALA A 142 6.88 14.92 7.10
CA ALA A 142 5.53 15.29 7.53
C ALA A 142 4.47 14.36 6.91
N MET A 143 4.60 14.02 5.63
CA MET A 143 3.68 13.11 4.94
C MET A 143 3.66 11.73 5.59
N VAL A 144 4.81 11.08 5.76
CA VAL A 144 4.86 9.72 6.34
C VAL A 144 4.51 9.65 7.82
N SER A 145 4.51 10.81 8.51
CA SER A 145 4.17 10.91 9.94
C SER A 145 2.70 11.24 10.19
N ILE A 146 1.87 11.35 9.15
CA ILE A 146 0.42 11.56 9.32
C ILE A 146 -0.19 10.36 10.03
N ASP A 147 -0.98 10.63 11.07
CA ASP A 147 -1.69 9.60 11.82
C ASP A 147 -2.84 9.00 10.99
N ALA A 148 -2.77 7.70 10.74
CA ALA A 148 -3.78 6.93 10.02
C ALA A 148 -5.04 6.60 10.84
N GLY A 149 -5.08 6.95 12.14
CA GLY A 149 -6.16 6.56 13.07
C GLY A 149 -7.52 7.18 12.78
N ALA A 150 -7.59 8.28 11.99
CA ALA A 150 -8.85 8.90 11.59
C ALA A 150 -8.78 9.33 10.12
N ARG A 151 -9.47 8.59 9.23
CA ARG A 151 -9.46 8.83 7.78
C ARG A 151 -9.70 10.28 7.37
N PRO A 152 -10.77 10.99 7.84
CA PRO A 152 -11.02 12.37 7.42
C PRO A 152 -9.88 13.31 7.80
N LYS A 153 -9.27 13.08 8.98
CA LYS A 153 -8.13 13.88 9.44
C LYS A 153 -6.89 13.59 8.60
N ALA A 154 -6.56 12.32 8.35
CA ALA A 154 -5.42 11.93 7.54
C ALA A 154 -5.52 12.54 6.13
N ILE A 155 -6.69 12.47 5.49
CA ILE A 155 -6.93 13.07 4.18
C ILE A 155 -6.76 14.60 4.21
N THR A 156 -7.22 15.27 5.28
CA THR A 156 -7.06 16.73 5.45
C THR A 156 -5.59 17.11 5.64
N ASP A 157 -4.85 16.33 6.43
CA ASP A 157 -3.41 16.56 6.64
C ASP A 157 -2.61 16.34 5.34
N MET A 158 -2.98 15.34 4.53
CA MET A 158 -2.42 15.14 3.18
C MET A 158 -2.73 16.33 2.26
N GLU A 159 -3.98 16.79 2.25
CA GLU A 159 -4.40 17.95 1.44
C GLU A 159 -3.58 19.20 1.77
N ALA A 160 -3.28 19.45 3.05
CA ALA A 160 -2.45 20.58 3.46
C ALA A 160 -1.04 20.53 2.85
N LEU A 161 -0.51 19.32 2.58
CA LEU A 161 0.82 19.14 2.01
C LEU A 161 0.84 19.17 0.49
N VAL A 162 -0.19 18.63 -0.17
CA VAL A 162 -0.19 18.38 -1.62
C VAL A 162 -1.38 18.97 -2.38
N GLY A 163 -2.40 19.48 -1.71
CA GLY A 163 -3.64 19.95 -2.32
C GLY A 163 -3.50 21.16 -3.25
N HIS A 164 -2.32 21.80 -3.27
CA HIS A 164 -1.97 22.88 -4.19
C HIS A 164 -1.37 22.39 -5.53
N THR A 165 -1.18 21.08 -5.68
CA THR A 165 -0.73 20.42 -6.90
C THR A 165 -1.93 19.73 -7.57
N GLN A 166 -1.90 19.61 -8.91
CA GLN A 166 -3.02 18.96 -9.62
C GLN A 166 -3.16 17.49 -9.26
N ALA A 167 -2.05 16.76 -9.19
CA ALA A 167 -2.06 15.35 -8.80
C ALA A 167 -2.52 15.17 -7.36
N GLY A 168 -2.07 16.03 -6.43
CA GLY A 168 -2.48 16.00 -5.03
C GLY A 168 -3.97 16.27 -4.85
N GLU A 169 -4.52 17.29 -5.53
CA GLU A 169 -5.95 17.61 -5.51
C GLU A 169 -6.80 16.41 -5.98
N ASP A 170 -6.41 15.78 -7.10
CA ASP A 170 -7.09 14.62 -7.64
C ASP A 170 -7.02 13.43 -6.67
N GLY A 171 -5.86 13.17 -6.08
CA GLY A 171 -5.67 12.08 -5.11
C GLY A 171 -6.50 12.29 -3.84
N VAL A 172 -6.55 13.51 -3.29
CA VAL A 172 -7.37 13.87 -2.14
C VAL A 172 -8.86 13.69 -2.44
N ARG A 173 -9.33 14.16 -3.60
CA ARG A 173 -10.72 13.98 -4.03
C ARG A 173 -11.10 12.49 -4.08
N GLU A 174 -10.27 11.66 -4.69
CA GLU A 174 -10.50 10.22 -4.80
C GLU A 174 -10.55 9.53 -3.44
N LEU A 175 -9.64 9.86 -2.51
CA LEU A 175 -9.67 9.33 -1.15
C LEU A 175 -10.93 9.78 -0.38
N ARG A 176 -11.39 11.01 -0.55
CA ARG A 176 -12.64 11.50 0.06
C ARG A 176 -13.87 10.79 -0.48
N GLU A 177 -13.91 10.51 -1.78
CA GLU A 177 -15.01 9.72 -2.39
C GLU A 177 -15.06 8.31 -1.79
N MET A 178 -13.90 7.66 -1.61
CA MET A 178 -13.83 6.34 -0.97
C MET A 178 -14.23 6.39 0.52
N ASP A 179 -13.74 7.37 1.27
CA ASP A 179 -14.06 7.55 2.69
C ASP A 179 -15.58 7.74 2.92
N ALA A 180 -16.24 8.54 2.09
CA ALA A 180 -17.68 8.73 2.15
C ALA A 180 -18.46 7.42 1.92
N LEU A 181 -17.96 6.54 1.04
CA LEU A 181 -18.55 5.22 0.81
C LEU A 181 -18.32 4.27 2.01
N PHE A 182 -17.14 4.29 2.60
CA PHE A 182 -16.84 3.49 3.79
C PHE A 182 -17.74 3.88 4.97
N ASP A 183 -17.90 5.19 5.21
CA ASP A 183 -18.77 5.71 6.26
C ASP A 183 -20.24 5.33 6.03
N ALA A 184 -20.74 5.53 4.80
CA ALA A 184 -22.13 5.21 4.45
C ALA A 184 -22.45 3.71 4.61
N LEU A 185 -21.45 2.82 4.50
CA LEU A 185 -21.60 1.38 4.61
C LEU A 185 -21.12 0.81 5.96
N GLY A 186 -20.72 1.68 6.90
CA GLY A 186 -20.39 1.30 8.27
C GLY A 186 -19.02 0.65 8.44
N TYR A 187 -18.06 0.91 7.54
CA TYR A 187 -16.68 0.44 7.69
C TYR A 187 -15.86 1.46 8.47
N GLY A 188 -15.52 1.14 9.71
CA GLY A 188 -14.71 1.99 10.60
C GLY A 188 -13.23 2.10 10.18
N ALA A 189 -12.53 3.10 10.74
CA ALA A 189 -11.09 3.29 10.51
C ALA A 189 -10.22 2.18 11.14
N ASP A 190 -10.78 1.43 12.06
CA ASP A 190 -10.21 0.23 12.67
C ASP A 190 -10.10 -0.96 11.71
N ARG A 191 -10.87 -0.95 10.62
CA ARG A 191 -10.82 -1.95 9.54
C ARG A 191 -10.19 -1.40 8.25
N LEU A 192 -10.52 -0.16 7.88
CA LEU A 192 -10.05 0.53 6.67
C LEU A 192 -9.45 1.87 7.08
N CYS A 193 -8.13 2.05 6.98
CA CYS A 193 -7.47 3.32 7.30
C CYS A 193 -6.81 3.95 6.07
N VAL A 194 -6.64 5.28 6.10
CA VAL A 194 -5.87 6.01 5.09
C VAL A 194 -4.48 6.26 5.64
N ASP A 195 -3.47 5.70 4.99
CA ASP A 195 -2.10 5.68 5.47
C ASP A 195 -1.10 6.07 4.37
N PRO A 196 -0.48 7.25 4.45
CA PRO A 196 0.45 7.73 3.44
C PRO A 196 1.79 6.97 3.42
N SER A 197 2.09 6.15 4.43
CA SER A 197 3.30 5.32 4.43
C SER A 197 3.23 4.16 3.42
N ILE A 198 2.02 3.81 2.95
CA ILE A 198 1.82 2.77 1.94
C ILE A 198 2.22 3.29 0.56
N VAL A 199 3.37 2.84 0.07
CA VAL A 199 3.97 3.25 -1.20
C VAL A 199 4.14 2.03 -2.12
N ARG A 200 3.03 1.32 -2.37
CA ARG A 200 3.07 0.09 -3.17
C ARG A 200 2.99 0.34 -4.68
N GLY A 201 3.44 -0.67 -5.45
CA GLY A 201 3.21 -0.74 -6.89
C GLY A 201 3.85 0.38 -7.69
N LEU A 202 5.11 0.70 -7.41
CA LEU A 202 5.87 1.83 -7.97
C LEU A 202 5.87 1.92 -9.51
N GLY A 203 5.52 0.85 -10.21
CA GLY A 203 5.68 0.76 -11.66
C GLY A 203 4.39 0.72 -12.49
N TYR A 204 3.20 0.52 -11.90
CA TYR A 204 1.99 0.33 -12.72
C TYR A 204 0.66 0.81 -12.10
N TYR A 205 0.59 1.14 -10.81
CA TYR A 205 -0.61 1.71 -10.22
C TYR A 205 -0.77 3.19 -10.60
N THR A 206 -2.02 3.59 -10.87
CA THR A 206 -2.39 4.90 -11.41
C THR A 206 -3.31 5.72 -10.48
N GLY A 207 -3.74 5.14 -9.36
CA GLY A 207 -4.68 5.74 -8.41
C GLY A 207 -4.57 5.14 -7.03
N PRO A 208 -5.70 4.78 -6.37
CA PRO A 208 -5.69 4.15 -5.06
C PRO A 208 -4.84 2.88 -5.01
N VAL A 209 -4.17 2.66 -3.88
CA VAL A 209 -3.36 1.48 -3.56
C VAL A 209 -3.76 0.94 -2.21
N TYR A 210 -3.72 -0.38 -2.04
CA TYR A 210 -4.22 -1.08 -0.86
C TYR A 210 -3.23 -2.08 -0.32
N GLU A 211 -3.23 -2.25 0.99
CA GLU A 211 -2.48 -3.30 1.67
C GLU A 211 -3.30 -3.90 2.80
N ILE A 212 -3.39 -5.23 2.84
CA ILE A 212 -3.95 -5.96 3.98
C ILE A 212 -2.79 -6.32 4.89
N GLU A 213 -2.75 -5.77 6.08
CA GLU A 213 -1.75 -6.07 7.09
C GLU A 213 -2.38 -6.80 8.28
N LEU A 214 -1.70 -7.85 8.76
CA LEU A 214 -1.99 -8.45 10.05
C LEU A 214 -1.21 -7.71 11.13
N THR A 215 -1.90 -7.28 12.18
CA THR A 215 -1.38 -6.38 13.23
C THR A 215 -0.89 -7.12 14.48
N PHE A 216 -1.13 -8.43 14.56
CA PHE A 216 -0.67 -9.26 15.66
C PHE A 216 0.70 -9.90 15.37
N ASP A 217 1.41 -10.21 16.44
CA ASP A 217 2.60 -11.05 16.42
C ASP A 217 2.23 -12.47 16.90
N ALA A 218 2.81 -13.49 16.29
CA ALA A 218 2.58 -14.89 16.66
C ALA A 218 3.92 -15.62 16.84
N GLU A 219 3.97 -16.58 17.78
CA GLU A 219 5.14 -17.44 17.94
C GLU A 219 5.23 -18.44 16.77
N ASP A 220 6.42 -18.54 16.18
CA ASP A 220 6.71 -19.56 15.17
C ASP A 220 6.98 -20.94 15.82
N GLU A 221 7.25 -21.96 14.99
CA GLU A 221 7.54 -23.33 15.45
C GLU A 221 8.81 -23.42 16.35
N ASN A 222 9.65 -22.38 16.38
CA ASN A 222 10.86 -22.30 17.19
C ASN A 222 10.63 -21.48 18.47
N GLY A 223 9.42 -20.96 18.72
CA GLY A 223 9.11 -20.08 19.84
C GLY A 223 9.57 -18.63 19.64
N GLU A 224 9.92 -18.22 18.41
CA GLU A 224 10.30 -16.86 18.09
C GLU A 224 9.07 -16.05 17.62
N MET A 225 8.94 -14.81 18.13
CA MET A 225 7.85 -13.92 17.72
C MET A 225 8.03 -13.51 16.26
N ALA A 226 7.08 -13.86 15.42
CA ALA A 226 7.03 -13.52 14.01
C ALA A 226 5.91 -12.53 13.71
N ARG A 227 6.24 -11.40 13.09
CA ARG A 227 5.26 -10.47 12.53
C ARG A 227 4.97 -10.84 11.09
N PHE A 228 3.72 -11.17 10.80
CA PHE A 228 3.31 -11.50 9.43
C PHE A 228 3.26 -10.25 8.54
N GLY A 229 2.77 -9.14 9.08
CA GLY A 229 2.60 -7.91 8.32
C GLY A 229 1.67 -8.11 7.12
N SER A 230 2.10 -7.68 5.94
CA SER A 230 1.28 -7.71 4.74
C SER A 230 0.95 -9.12 4.25
N VAL A 231 -0.34 -9.43 4.10
CA VAL A 231 -0.86 -10.70 3.54
C VAL A 231 -1.56 -10.52 2.20
N GLY A 232 -1.82 -9.27 1.79
CA GLY A 232 -2.43 -8.96 0.51
C GLY A 232 -2.15 -7.53 0.10
N GLY A 233 -2.42 -7.22 -1.15
CA GLY A 233 -2.29 -5.86 -1.64
C GLY A 233 -2.76 -5.72 -3.07
N GLY A 234 -3.07 -4.49 -3.46
CA GLY A 234 -3.63 -4.17 -4.76
C GLY A 234 -3.65 -2.68 -5.06
N GLY A 235 -4.46 -2.30 -6.02
CA GLY A 235 -4.67 -0.92 -6.41
C GLY A 235 -5.30 -0.77 -7.79
N ARG A 236 -5.45 0.48 -8.21
CA ARG A 236 -5.93 0.86 -9.55
C ARG A 236 -4.78 0.83 -10.56
N TYR A 237 -5.03 0.24 -11.75
CA TYR A 237 -4.02 0.02 -12.78
C TYR A 237 -4.59 0.26 -14.19
N ASP A 238 -5.09 1.46 -14.45
CA ASP A 238 -5.82 1.84 -15.67
C ASP A 238 -4.99 1.67 -16.95
N ASP A 239 -3.67 1.85 -16.89
CA ASP A 239 -2.77 1.75 -18.04
C ASP A 239 -2.36 0.33 -18.40
N LEU A 240 -2.65 -0.66 -17.56
CA LEU A 240 -2.18 -2.03 -17.80
C LEU A 240 -2.84 -2.64 -19.06
N VAL A 241 -4.14 -2.45 -19.23
CA VAL A 241 -4.86 -2.94 -20.40
C VAL A 241 -4.40 -2.22 -21.67
N LYS A 242 -4.12 -0.90 -21.58
CA LYS A 242 -3.59 -0.10 -22.68
C LYS A 242 -2.27 -0.65 -23.22
N ARG A 243 -1.41 -1.12 -22.34
CA ARG A 243 -0.10 -1.71 -22.71
C ARG A 243 -0.23 -2.94 -23.61
N PHE A 244 -1.30 -3.73 -23.45
CA PHE A 244 -1.53 -4.96 -24.20
C PHE A 244 -2.56 -4.82 -25.34
N LYS A 245 -3.52 -3.92 -25.21
CA LYS A 245 -4.64 -3.78 -26.14
C LYS A 245 -4.69 -2.45 -26.88
N GLY A 246 -3.84 -1.48 -26.51
CA GLY A 246 -3.84 -0.14 -27.11
C GLY A 246 -5.07 0.72 -26.75
N ILE A 247 -5.94 0.25 -25.85
CA ILE A 247 -7.14 0.95 -25.39
C ILE A 247 -7.09 1.16 -23.88
N GLU A 248 -7.52 2.32 -23.42
CA GLU A 248 -7.64 2.61 -21.99
C GLU A 248 -8.87 1.89 -21.43
N VAL A 249 -8.67 1.12 -20.37
CA VAL A 249 -9.72 0.43 -19.65
C VAL A 249 -9.43 0.54 -18.16
N PRO A 250 -10.23 1.31 -17.39
CA PRO A 250 -10.04 1.42 -15.96
C PRO A 250 -10.13 0.06 -15.30
N ALA A 251 -9.19 -0.20 -14.38
CA ALA A 251 -9.17 -1.46 -13.67
C ALA A 251 -8.61 -1.28 -12.25
N THR A 252 -9.17 -2.01 -11.31
CA THR A 252 -8.71 -2.08 -9.93
C THR A 252 -8.86 -3.50 -9.41
N GLY A 253 -7.98 -3.91 -8.50
CA GLY A 253 -8.03 -5.27 -7.96
C GLY A 253 -7.10 -5.47 -6.78
N ILE A 254 -7.20 -6.65 -6.17
CA ILE A 254 -6.39 -7.05 -5.02
C ILE A 254 -5.95 -8.50 -5.15
N SER A 255 -4.77 -8.78 -4.62
CA SER A 255 -4.20 -10.11 -4.48
C SER A 255 -4.02 -10.45 -3.00
N ILE A 256 -4.48 -11.63 -2.58
CA ILE A 256 -4.29 -12.17 -1.23
C ILE A 256 -3.39 -13.40 -1.30
N GLY A 257 -2.32 -13.41 -0.50
CA GLY A 257 -1.38 -14.53 -0.39
C GLY A 257 -1.96 -15.64 0.50
N VAL A 258 -2.66 -16.61 -0.12
CA VAL A 258 -3.37 -17.68 0.59
C VAL A 258 -2.43 -18.49 1.48
N SER A 259 -1.25 -18.88 0.97
CA SER A 259 -0.27 -19.66 1.76
C SER A 259 0.22 -18.90 3.00
N ARG A 260 0.41 -17.58 2.88
CA ARG A 260 0.85 -16.74 3.99
C ARG A 260 -0.25 -16.56 5.03
N LEU A 261 -1.48 -16.35 4.55
CA LEU A 261 -2.66 -16.21 5.41
C LEU A 261 -2.97 -17.52 6.14
N ALA A 262 -2.86 -18.68 5.47
CA ALA A 262 -3.00 -19.98 6.08
C ALA A 262 -1.96 -20.21 7.18
N ALA A 263 -0.69 -19.87 6.94
CA ALA A 263 0.36 -19.95 7.98
C ALA A 263 0.00 -19.09 9.20
N ALA A 264 -0.44 -17.84 9.00
CA ALA A 264 -0.88 -16.98 10.09
C ALA A 264 -2.06 -17.55 10.88
N LEU A 265 -3.09 -18.08 10.20
CA LEU A 265 -4.25 -18.71 10.84
C LEU A 265 -3.87 -19.98 11.63
N THR A 266 -2.92 -20.78 11.12
CA THR A 266 -2.40 -21.95 11.83
C THR A 266 -1.72 -21.54 13.14
N MET A 267 -0.89 -20.50 13.10
CA MET A 267 -0.22 -19.99 14.32
C MET A 267 -1.20 -19.40 15.33
N LEU A 268 -2.31 -18.82 14.87
CA LEU A 268 -3.41 -18.37 15.74
C LEU A 268 -4.27 -19.52 16.28
N GLY A 269 -4.04 -20.78 15.86
CA GLY A 269 -4.88 -21.90 16.20
C GLY A 269 -6.29 -21.80 15.59
N LYS A 270 -6.47 -20.98 14.55
CA LYS A 270 -7.75 -20.75 13.85
C LYS A 270 -7.88 -21.59 12.56
N ALA A 271 -6.83 -22.25 12.11
CA ALA A 271 -6.87 -23.18 10.99
C ALA A 271 -6.93 -24.61 11.53
N ASP A 272 -7.99 -25.36 11.19
CA ASP A 272 -8.03 -26.81 11.37
C ASP A 272 -7.20 -27.44 10.24
N THR A 273 -6.06 -28.02 10.60
CA THR A 273 -5.13 -28.69 9.67
C THR A 273 -5.20 -30.21 9.78
N ALA A 274 -6.18 -30.74 10.51
CA ALA A 274 -6.38 -32.18 10.68
C ALA A 274 -7.09 -32.83 9.50
#